data_1b284d0ef2918173841f66807db58dbf
#
_entry.id   1b284d0ef2918173841f66807db58dbf
#
_cell.length_a   1.000
_cell.length_b   1.000
_cell.length_c   1.000
_cell.angle_alpha   90.00
_cell.angle_beta   90.00
_cell.angle_gamma   90.00
#
_symmetry.space_group_name_H-M   'P 1'
#
loop_
_entity.id
_entity.type
_entity.pdbx_description
1 polymer ?
#
loop_
_entity_poly.entity_id
_entity_poly.type
_entity_poly.pdbx_seq_one_letter_code
_entity_poly.pdbx_strand_id
1 'polypeptide(L)'
;GPVIDQCFNPTTRRLQKSRVPIIAAVNGVAAGAGASIVMACDIAIAAPNASFIQAFSKIGLIPDAGGSWLLVERLGLARAMALAMTGDKLSAAQAKEWGMIWDVAEDCVAAAVAMAERLAVMPTRALTATRHLMRDAGSRTLDQQLDVERDTQSALGRTHDYFEGVKAFLDKRSPQFKGE
;
A
#
# COMPACT_ATOMS: atom_id res chain seq x y z
N GLY A 1 -2.19 -18.84 -17.70
CA GLY A 1 -3.55 -18.53 -17.23
C GLY A 1 -3.88 -19.10 -15.85
N PRO A 2 -3.92 -20.42 -15.68
CA PRO A 2 -4.44 -21.01 -14.42
C PRO A 2 -3.71 -20.57 -13.14
N VAL A 3 -2.39 -20.51 -13.14
CA VAL A 3 -1.60 -20.08 -11.98
C VAL A 3 -1.88 -18.62 -11.62
N ILE A 4 -1.99 -17.75 -12.62
CA ILE A 4 -2.31 -16.33 -12.40
C ILE A 4 -3.70 -16.20 -11.78
N ASP A 5 -4.67 -16.91 -12.32
CA ASP A 5 -6.06 -16.82 -11.88
C ASP A 5 -6.32 -17.49 -10.53
N GLN A 6 -5.62 -18.58 -10.22
CA GLN A 6 -5.81 -19.33 -8.98
C GLN A 6 -4.93 -18.84 -7.82
N CYS A 7 -3.77 -18.21 -8.10
CA CYS A 7 -2.81 -17.81 -7.09
C CYS A 7 -2.59 -16.30 -7.02
N PHE A 8 -2.07 -15.69 -8.10
CA PHE A 8 -1.62 -14.29 -8.04
C PHE A 8 -2.78 -13.29 -7.97
N ASN A 9 -3.80 -13.44 -8.83
CA ASN A 9 -4.95 -12.54 -8.81
C ASN A 9 -5.72 -12.57 -7.49
N PRO A 10 -6.05 -13.74 -6.88
CA PRO A 10 -6.68 -13.80 -5.57
C PRO A 10 -5.81 -13.18 -4.46
N THR A 11 -4.48 -13.37 -4.51
CA THR A 11 -3.56 -12.76 -3.55
C THR A 11 -3.62 -11.24 -3.63
N THR A 12 -3.47 -10.66 -4.81
CA THR A 12 -3.58 -9.21 -5.01
C THR A 12 -4.94 -8.69 -4.55
N ARG A 13 -6.04 -9.36 -4.91
CA ARG A 13 -7.39 -8.97 -4.46
C ARG A 13 -7.55 -9.01 -2.94
N ARG A 14 -6.96 -10.00 -2.26
CA ARG A 14 -6.98 -10.09 -0.79
C ARG A 14 -6.18 -8.96 -0.14
N LEU A 15 -5.00 -8.66 -0.66
CA LEU A 15 -4.21 -7.51 -0.22
C LEU A 15 -5.00 -6.21 -0.38
N GLN A 16 -5.65 -6.02 -1.53
CA GLN A 16 -6.47 -4.82 -1.81
C GLN A 16 -7.70 -4.71 -0.88
N LYS A 17 -8.31 -5.82 -0.48
CA LYS A 17 -9.52 -5.88 0.37
C LYS A 17 -9.21 -6.10 1.85
N SER A 18 -7.96 -6.00 2.27
CA SER A 18 -7.59 -6.19 3.68
C SER A 18 -8.35 -5.23 4.60
N ARG A 19 -8.71 -5.73 5.78
CA ARG A 19 -9.36 -4.94 6.84
C ARG A 19 -8.37 -4.24 7.76
N VAL A 20 -7.08 -4.44 7.52
CA VAL A 20 -5.99 -3.80 8.26
C VAL A 20 -4.94 -3.31 7.27
N PRO A 21 -4.17 -2.27 7.61
CA PRO A 21 -3.02 -1.87 6.82
C PRO A 21 -2.02 -3.02 6.64
N ILE A 22 -1.45 -3.11 5.43
CA ILE A 22 -0.44 -4.11 5.10
C ILE A 22 0.87 -3.43 4.78
N ILE A 23 1.93 -3.84 5.49
CA ILE A 23 3.27 -3.30 5.33
C ILE A 23 4.17 -4.38 4.71
N ALA A 24 4.85 -4.03 3.63
CA ALA A 24 5.85 -4.88 3.01
C ALA A 24 7.24 -4.53 3.54
N ALA A 25 7.97 -5.53 4.06
CA ALA A 25 9.39 -5.46 4.36
C ALA A 25 10.17 -6.14 3.24
N VAL A 26 10.91 -5.38 2.44
CA VAL A 26 11.60 -5.88 1.24
C VAL A 26 13.09 -6.00 1.54
N ASN A 27 13.53 -7.19 1.92
CA ASN A 27 14.92 -7.45 2.37
C ASN A 27 15.88 -7.90 1.25
N GLY A 28 15.42 -7.86 -0.02
CA GLY A 28 16.22 -8.30 -1.15
C GLY A 28 15.56 -7.98 -2.49
N VAL A 29 15.78 -8.84 -3.49
CA VAL A 29 15.23 -8.65 -4.83
C VAL A 29 13.75 -8.99 -4.88
N ALA A 30 12.92 -8.04 -5.29
CA ALA A 30 11.53 -8.23 -5.65
C ALA A 30 11.39 -8.21 -7.18
N ALA A 31 11.18 -9.38 -7.80
CA ALA A 31 11.12 -9.51 -9.25
C ALA A 31 9.74 -9.99 -9.71
N GLY A 32 9.29 -9.51 -10.88
CA GLY A 32 8.03 -9.91 -11.51
C GLY A 32 6.84 -9.74 -10.58
N ALA A 33 6.08 -10.82 -10.37
CA ALA A 33 4.93 -10.84 -9.47
C ALA A 33 5.28 -10.42 -8.03
N GLY A 34 6.51 -10.69 -7.56
CA GLY A 34 6.98 -10.23 -6.26
C GLY A 34 6.99 -8.70 -6.13
N ALA A 35 7.48 -8.00 -7.16
CA ALA A 35 7.41 -6.52 -7.21
C ALA A 35 5.96 -6.03 -7.27
N SER A 36 5.08 -6.71 -8.01
CA SER A 36 3.66 -6.38 -8.08
C SER A 36 2.97 -6.54 -6.71
N ILE A 37 3.29 -7.60 -5.96
CA ILE A 37 2.77 -7.85 -4.61
C ILE A 37 3.22 -6.76 -3.63
N VAL A 38 4.49 -6.32 -3.70
CA VAL A 38 4.97 -5.20 -2.86
C VAL A 38 4.15 -3.94 -3.14
N MET A 39 3.94 -3.60 -4.41
CA MET A 39 3.13 -2.43 -4.78
C MET A 39 1.65 -2.56 -4.38
N ALA A 40 1.13 -3.77 -4.23
CA ALA A 40 -0.23 -4.01 -3.75
C ALA A 40 -0.39 -3.79 -2.24
N CYS A 41 0.70 -3.77 -1.47
CA CYS A 41 0.69 -3.39 -0.05
C CYS A 41 0.47 -1.88 0.13
N ASP A 42 0.10 -1.46 1.33
CA ASP A 42 -0.17 -0.04 1.62
C ASP A 42 1.11 0.76 1.80
N ILE A 43 2.04 0.22 2.55
CA ILE A 43 3.34 0.81 2.86
C ILE A 43 4.42 -0.22 2.53
N ALA A 44 5.50 0.21 1.90
CA ALA A 44 6.65 -0.64 1.65
C ALA A 44 7.92 0.01 2.21
N ILE A 45 8.70 -0.75 2.97
CA ILE A 45 10.01 -0.37 3.50
C ILE A 45 11.02 -1.39 2.98
N ALA A 46 12.10 -0.93 2.39
CA ALA A 46 13.10 -1.79 1.75
C ALA A 46 14.46 -1.69 2.44
N ALA A 47 15.24 -2.78 2.39
CA ALA A 47 16.65 -2.74 2.74
C ALA A 47 17.45 -1.97 1.65
N PRO A 48 18.61 -1.37 1.96
CA PRO A 48 19.42 -0.64 0.99
C PRO A 48 19.86 -1.47 -0.22
N ASN A 49 20.06 -2.77 -0.02
CA ASN A 49 20.43 -3.73 -1.06
C ASN A 49 19.24 -4.30 -1.84
N ALA A 50 18.02 -3.96 -1.45
CA ALA A 50 16.82 -4.40 -2.14
C ALA A 50 16.69 -3.75 -3.52
N SER A 51 15.95 -4.41 -4.39
CA SER A 51 15.68 -3.90 -5.73
C SER A 51 14.41 -4.47 -6.31
N PHE A 52 13.85 -3.76 -7.29
CA PHE A 52 12.60 -4.09 -7.95
C PHE A 52 12.86 -4.28 -9.44
N ILE A 53 12.32 -5.36 -10.02
CA ILE A 53 12.55 -5.69 -11.43
C ILE A 53 11.25 -6.16 -12.06
N GLN A 54 10.82 -5.51 -13.15
CA GLN A 54 9.73 -5.99 -14.00
C GLN A 54 10.30 -6.93 -15.08
N ALA A 55 10.69 -8.15 -14.68
CA ALA A 55 11.45 -9.07 -15.51
C ALA A 55 10.65 -9.72 -16.66
N PHE A 56 9.36 -9.41 -16.78
CA PHE A 56 8.44 -10.08 -17.71
C PHE A 56 8.83 -9.92 -19.18
N SER A 57 9.23 -8.73 -19.61
CA SER A 57 9.65 -8.45 -20.99
C SER A 57 10.82 -9.33 -21.43
N LYS A 58 11.73 -9.65 -20.50
CA LYS A 58 12.92 -10.50 -20.76
C LYS A 58 12.59 -11.96 -21.08
N ILE A 59 11.36 -12.37 -20.78
CA ILE A 59 10.86 -13.73 -21.05
C ILE A 59 9.60 -13.73 -21.94
N GLY A 60 9.33 -12.61 -22.62
CA GLY A 60 8.21 -12.50 -23.55
C GLY A 60 6.83 -12.43 -22.90
N LEU A 61 6.76 -11.98 -21.63
CA LEU A 61 5.51 -11.82 -20.87
C LEU A 61 5.23 -10.36 -20.54
N ILE A 62 4.07 -10.12 -20.00
CA ILE A 62 3.63 -8.79 -19.48
C ILE A 62 3.55 -8.82 -17.95
N PRO A 63 3.62 -7.65 -17.28
CA PRO A 63 3.41 -7.56 -15.84
C PRO A 63 2.06 -8.14 -15.43
N ASP A 64 2.07 -9.07 -14.47
CA ASP A 64 0.90 -9.74 -13.89
C ASP A 64 0.69 -9.35 -12.41
N ALA A 65 -0.18 -10.06 -11.72
CA ALA A 65 -0.52 -9.79 -10.31
C ALA A 65 -0.94 -8.33 -10.04
N GLY A 66 -1.50 -7.65 -11.05
CA GLY A 66 -1.86 -6.24 -10.99
C GLY A 66 -0.71 -5.28 -11.31
N GLY A 67 0.48 -5.78 -11.68
CA GLY A 67 1.68 -4.98 -11.89
C GLY A 67 1.52 -3.86 -12.91
N SER A 68 0.84 -4.09 -14.03
CA SER A 68 0.61 -3.07 -15.06
C SER A 68 -0.23 -1.89 -14.56
N TRP A 69 -1.22 -2.14 -13.69
CA TRP A 69 -2.04 -1.11 -13.07
C TRP A 69 -1.28 -0.40 -11.94
N LEU A 70 -0.69 -1.17 -11.01
CA LEU A 70 0.00 -0.65 -9.83
C LEU A 70 1.25 0.18 -10.18
N LEU A 71 2.00 -0.20 -11.23
CA LEU A 71 3.14 0.60 -11.70
C LEU A 71 2.72 2.00 -12.14
N VAL A 72 1.65 2.10 -12.92
CA VAL A 72 1.15 3.39 -13.40
C VAL A 72 0.66 4.24 -12.24
N GLU A 73 -0.09 3.66 -11.31
CA GLU A 73 -0.60 4.33 -10.11
C GLU A 73 0.53 4.88 -9.21
N ARG A 74 1.60 4.11 -9.04
CA ARG A 74 2.71 4.46 -8.14
C ARG A 74 3.74 5.40 -8.78
N LEU A 75 4.03 5.23 -10.07
CA LEU A 75 5.17 5.87 -10.73
C LEU A 75 4.79 6.83 -11.87
N GLY A 76 3.52 6.82 -12.28
CA GLY A 76 3.08 7.47 -13.50
C GLY A 76 3.52 6.69 -14.75
N LEU A 77 2.86 6.99 -15.89
CA LEU A 77 2.97 6.21 -17.12
C LEU A 77 4.42 6.12 -17.65
N ALA A 78 5.16 7.23 -17.65
CA ALA A 78 6.50 7.27 -18.27
C ALA A 78 7.49 6.31 -17.58
N ARG A 79 7.57 6.36 -16.25
CA ARG A 79 8.47 5.47 -15.47
C ARG A 79 7.97 4.02 -15.52
N ALA A 80 6.66 3.81 -15.43
CA ALA A 80 6.06 2.49 -15.54
C ALA A 80 6.38 1.80 -16.88
N MET A 81 6.24 2.54 -18.00
CA MET A 81 6.57 2.02 -19.34
C MET A 81 8.06 1.70 -19.48
N ALA A 82 8.94 2.59 -19.02
CA ALA A 82 10.39 2.35 -19.07
C ALA A 82 10.74 1.06 -18.33
N LEU A 83 10.35 0.91 -17.06
CA LEU A 83 10.66 -0.27 -16.25
C LEU A 83 10.03 -1.55 -16.81
N ALA A 84 8.77 -1.50 -17.25
CA ALA A 84 8.08 -2.69 -17.75
C ALA A 84 8.65 -3.17 -19.09
N MET A 85 9.06 -2.26 -19.99
CA MET A 85 9.58 -2.61 -21.30
C MET A 85 11.05 -3.04 -21.26
N THR A 86 11.89 -2.35 -20.48
CA THR A 86 13.32 -2.69 -20.40
C THR A 86 13.60 -3.85 -19.45
N GLY A 87 12.76 -4.00 -18.42
CA GLY A 87 13.03 -4.93 -17.33
C GLY A 87 14.27 -4.56 -16.53
N ASP A 88 14.60 -3.27 -16.47
CA ASP A 88 15.75 -2.78 -15.74
C ASP A 88 15.53 -2.85 -14.22
N LYS A 89 16.65 -2.91 -13.52
CA LYS A 89 16.68 -2.97 -12.07
C LYS A 89 16.49 -1.57 -11.48
N LEU A 90 15.45 -1.39 -10.68
CA LEU A 90 15.22 -0.20 -9.87
C LEU A 90 15.78 -0.45 -8.46
N SER A 91 16.73 0.35 -8.00
CA SER A 91 17.27 0.26 -6.64
C SER A 91 16.26 0.73 -5.58
N ALA A 92 16.45 0.31 -4.32
CA ALA A 92 15.61 0.76 -3.21
C ALA A 92 15.64 2.29 -3.04
N ALA A 93 16.82 2.91 -3.15
CA ALA A 93 16.98 4.36 -3.06
C ALA A 93 16.16 5.08 -4.14
N GLN A 94 16.26 4.62 -5.37
CA GLN A 94 15.53 5.19 -6.51
C GLN A 94 14.03 4.92 -6.42
N ALA A 95 13.63 3.76 -5.91
CA ALA A 95 12.22 3.44 -5.66
C ALA A 95 11.59 4.36 -4.62
N LYS A 96 12.32 4.73 -3.55
CA LYS A 96 11.93 5.75 -2.58
C LYS A 96 11.84 7.14 -3.21
N GLU A 97 12.88 7.56 -3.92
CA GLU A 97 12.90 8.87 -4.62
C GLU A 97 11.71 9.02 -5.59
N TRP A 98 11.34 7.95 -6.28
CA TRP A 98 10.24 7.97 -7.24
C TRP A 98 8.85 7.79 -6.62
N GLY A 99 8.77 7.56 -5.30
CA GLY A 99 7.51 7.37 -4.59
C GLY A 99 6.89 5.98 -4.72
N MET A 100 7.64 5.00 -5.22
CA MET A 100 7.16 3.61 -5.31
C MET A 100 7.05 2.95 -3.94
N ILE A 101 8.00 3.26 -3.04
CA ILE A 101 8.04 2.79 -1.66
C ILE A 101 8.13 3.96 -0.68
N TRP A 102 7.77 3.69 0.57
CA TRP A 102 7.77 4.70 1.63
C TRP A 102 9.18 5.06 2.10
N ASP A 103 9.98 4.04 2.45
CA ASP A 103 11.29 4.29 3.06
C ASP A 103 12.32 3.17 2.76
N VAL A 104 13.58 3.50 3.08
CA VAL A 104 14.71 2.55 3.07
C VAL A 104 15.32 2.54 4.46
N ALA A 105 15.52 1.34 5.03
CA ALA A 105 16.09 1.13 6.36
C ALA A 105 17.06 -0.05 6.35
N GLU A 106 18.18 0.04 7.11
CA GLU A 106 19.16 -1.04 7.22
C GLU A 106 18.52 -2.36 7.67
N ASP A 107 17.68 -2.31 8.68
CA ASP A 107 16.78 -3.40 9.07
C ASP A 107 15.34 -3.06 8.68
N CYS A 108 14.99 -3.37 7.44
CA CYS A 108 13.65 -3.11 6.92
C CYS A 108 12.56 -3.92 7.63
N VAL A 109 12.90 -5.08 8.19
CA VAL A 109 11.95 -5.91 8.94
C VAL A 109 11.63 -5.25 10.28
N ALA A 110 12.64 -4.85 11.05
CA ALA A 110 12.43 -4.13 12.31
C ALA A 110 11.68 -2.82 12.09
N ALA A 111 12.01 -2.06 11.03
CA ALA A 111 11.31 -0.82 10.68
C ALA A 111 9.83 -1.06 10.30
N ALA A 112 9.55 -2.14 9.55
CA ALA A 112 8.18 -2.51 9.19
C ALA A 112 7.36 -2.98 10.40
N VAL A 113 7.97 -3.75 11.32
CA VAL A 113 7.33 -4.18 12.57
C VAL A 113 7.02 -2.95 13.45
N ALA A 114 7.97 -2.04 13.65
CA ALA A 114 7.74 -0.81 14.40
C ALA A 114 6.62 0.05 13.79
N MET A 115 6.53 0.12 12.46
CA MET A 115 5.42 0.79 11.77
C MET A 115 4.09 0.05 12.03
N ALA A 116 4.07 -1.28 11.97
CA ALA A 116 2.88 -2.08 12.23
C ALA A 116 2.38 -1.90 13.67
N GLU A 117 3.29 -1.95 14.66
CA GLU A 117 2.97 -1.72 16.07
C GLU A 117 2.38 -0.32 16.30
N ARG A 118 2.95 0.70 15.65
CA ARG A 118 2.42 2.07 15.70
C ARG A 118 1.00 2.15 15.12
N LEU A 119 0.72 1.46 14.02
CA LEU A 119 -0.62 1.44 13.41
C LEU A 119 -1.61 0.56 14.19
N ALA A 120 -1.13 -0.48 14.88
CA ALA A 120 -1.99 -1.41 15.62
C ALA A 120 -2.71 -0.75 16.81
N VAL A 121 -2.14 0.30 17.38
CA VAL A 121 -2.77 1.07 18.47
C VAL A 121 -3.62 2.25 17.98
N MET A 122 -3.74 2.43 16.66
CA MET A 122 -4.55 3.48 16.04
C MET A 122 -5.98 2.99 15.74
N PRO A 123 -6.94 3.88 15.46
CA PRO A 123 -8.33 3.51 15.21
C PRO A 123 -8.46 2.74 13.88
N THR A 124 -8.40 1.41 13.94
CA THR A 124 -8.32 0.52 12.78
C THR A 124 -9.42 0.75 11.74
N ARG A 125 -10.66 1.03 12.18
CA ARG A 125 -11.76 1.34 11.25
C ARG A 125 -11.48 2.60 10.42
N ALA A 126 -10.94 3.65 11.06
CA ALA A 126 -10.58 4.88 10.35
C ALA A 126 -9.41 4.65 9.40
N LEU A 127 -8.37 3.91 9.81
CA LEU A 127 -7.26 3.54 8.91
C LEU A 127 -7.74 2.75 7.70
N THR A 128 -8.62 1.76 7.91
CA THR A 128 -9.19 0.95 6.83
C THR A 128 -10.04 1.80 5.88
N ALA A 129 -10.88 2.69 6.42
CA ALA A 129 -11.68 3.60 5.62
C ALA A 129 -10.80 4.56 4.78
N THR A 130 -9.78 5.16 5.39
CA THR A 130 -8.79 6.02 4.71
C THR A 130 -8.12 5.26 3.56
N ARG A 131 -7.70 4.03 3.81
CA ARG A 131 -7.08 3.17 2.81
C ARG A 131 -7.98 2.95 1.58
N HIS A 132 -9.25 2.63 1.80
CA HIS A 132 -10.22 2.41 0.71
C HIS A 132 -10.51 3.71 -0.05
N LEU A 133 -10.73 4.81 0.67
CA LEU A 133 -10.98 6.11 0.04
C LEU A 133 -9.83 6.55 -0.88
N MET A 134 -8.59 6.44 -0.41
CA MET A 134 -7.41 6.83 -1.20
C MET A 134 -7.20 5.93 -2.41
N ARG A 135 -7.40 4.61 -2.27
CA ARG A 135 -7.22 3.66 -3.39
C ARG A 135 -8.24 3.87 -4.51
N ASP A 136 -9.46 4.20 -4.13
CA ASP A 136 -10.55 4.36 -5.09
C ASP A 136 -10.64 5.80 -5.65
N ALA A 137 -9.87 6.76 -5.11
CA ALA A 137 -9.96 8.18 -5.48
C ALA A 137 -9.76 8.41 -6.99
N GLY A 138 -8.80 7.71 -7.60
CA GLY A 138 -8.51 7.84 -9.04
C GLY A 138 -9.63 7.36 -9.97
N SER A 139 -10.63 6.62 -9.44
CA SER A 139 -11.80 6.14 -10.20
C SER A 139 -13.04 7.03 -10.06
N ARG A 140 -12.96 8.11 -9.27
CA ARG A 140 -14.07 9.00 -8.96
C ARG A 140 -13.79 10.42 -9.46
N THR A 141 -14.87 11.19 -9.72
CA THR A 141 -14.77 12.64 -9.80
C THR A 141 -14.55 13.24 -8.41
N LEU A 142 -14.08 14.49 -8.34
CA LEU A 142 -13.92 15.19 -7.06
C LEU A 142 -15.25 15.24 -6.27
N ASP A 143 -16.37 15.55 -6.93
CA ASP A 143 -17.67 15.62 -6.26
C ASP A 143 -18.09 14.26 -5.69
N GLN A 144 -17.90 13.18 -6.45
CA GLN A 144 -18.16 11.82 -5.96
C GLN A 144 -17.26 11.46 -4.76
N GLN A 145 -16.01 11.88 -4.79
CA GLN A 145 -15.08 11.64 -3.69
C GLN A 145 -15.50 12.40 -2.43
N LEU A 146 -15.87 13.68 -2.56
CA LEU A 146 -16.37 14.50 -1.45
C LEU A 146 -17.63 13.91 -0.82
N ASP A 147 -18.54 13.36 -1.62
CA ASP A 147 -19.76 12.70 -1.10
C ASP A 147 -19.41 11.45 -0.29
N VAL A 148 -18.52 10.59 -0.80
CA VAL A 148 -18.10 9.37 -0.09
C VAL A 148 -17.30 9.72 1.18
N GLU A 149 -16.47 10.76 1.16
CA GLU A 149 -15.77 11.27 2.34
C GLU A 149 -16.75 11.74 3.42
N ARG A 150 -17.75 12.55 3.06
CA ARG A 150 -18.80 12.99 3.97
C ARG A 150 -19.50 11.82 4.64
N ASP A 151 -19.94 10.83 3.85
CA ASP A 151 -20.69 9.69 4.35
C ASP A 151 -19.83 8.80 5.24
N THR A 152 -18.58 8.57 4.85
CA THR A 152 -17.59 7.82 5.63
C THR A 152 -17.26 8.54 6.94
N GLN A 153 -17.03 9.85 6.90
CA GLN A 153 -16.77 10.66 8.08
C GLN A 153 -17.96 10.68 9.04
N SER A 154 -19.18 10.79 8.51
CA SER A 154 -20.40 10.69 9.31
C SER A 154 -20.54 9.33 10.00
N ALA A 155 -20.17 8.24 9.33
CA ALA A 155 -20.19 6.90 9.92
C ALA A 155 -19.13 6.74 11.02
N LEU A 156 -17.90 7.20 10.76
CA LEU A 156 -16.80 7.14 11.73
C LEU A 156 -17.05 8.02 12.94
N GLY A 157 -17.69 9.18 12.78
CA GLY A 157 -18.07 10.09 13.87
C GLY A 157 -19.07 9.52 14.88
N ARG A 158 -19.60 8.29 14.64
CA ARG A 158 -20.47 7.56 15.56
C ARG A 158 -19.80 6.39 16.24
N THR A 159 -18.50 6.20 16.02
CA THR A 159 -17.72 5.08 16.57
C THR A 159 -17.23 5.39 17.98
N HIS A 160 -17.00 4.33 18.76
CA HIS A 160 -16.33 4.44 20.05
C HIS A 160 -14.99 5.18 19.92
N ASP A 161 -14.20 4.84 18.91
CA ASP A 161 -12.86 5.37 18.72
C ASP A 161 -12.87 6.89 18.43
N TYR A 162 -13.89 7.40 17.75
CA TYR A 162 -14.05 8.85 17.57
C TYR A 162 -14.24 9.56 18.92
N PHE A 163 -15.17 9.08 19.76
CA PHE A 163 -15.43 9.68 21.07
C PHE A 163 -14.23 9.56 22.00
N GLU A 164 -13.56 8.41 21.99
CA GLU A 164 -12.34 8.19 22.76
C GLU A 164 -11.23 9.15 22.30
N GLY A 165 -11.02 9.30 21.00
CA GLY A 165 -10.03 10.22 20.44
C GLY A 165 -10.27 11.69 20.86
N VAL A 166 -11.52 12.15 20.76
CA VAL A 166 -11.91 13.51 21.20
C VAL A 166 -11.68 13.69 22.69
N LYS A 167 -12.15 12.71 23.50
CA LYS A 167 -11.98 12.77 24.96
C LYS A 167 -10.52 12.77 25.37
N ALA A 168 -9.73 11.87 24.81
CA ALA A 168 -8.30 11.78 25.09
C ALA A 168 -7.55 13.08 24.74
N PHE A 169 -7.93 13.71 23.62
CA PHE A 169 -7.38 15.00 23.21
C PHE A 169 -7.69 16.10 24.22
N LEU A 170 -8.94 16.21 24.68
CA LEU A 170 -9.36 17.19 25.68
C LEU A 170 -8.69 16.96 27.05
N ASP A 171 -8.57 15.69 27.45
CA ASP A 171 -7.94 15.26 28.70
C ASP A 171 -6.41 15.28 28.63
N LYS A 172 -5.81 15.59 27.48
CA LYS A 172 -4.34 15.59 27.22
C LYS A 172 -3.67 14.26 27.59
N ARG A 173 -4.31 13.14 27.27
CA ARG A 173 -3.80 11.78 27.47
C ARG A 173 -3.74 11.00 26.15
N SER A 174 -3.03 9.90 26.14
CA SER A 174 -3.05 8.98 25.00
C SER A 174 -4.42 8.29 24.87
N PRO A 175 -4.97 8.19 23.65
CA PRO A 175 -6.22 7.47 23.40
C PRO A 175 -6.01 5.95 23.51
N GLN A 176 -7.10 5.23 23.81
CA GLN A 176 -7.15 3.77 23.83
C GLN A 176 -8.19 3.29 22.83
N PHE A 177 -7.78 3.15 21.58
CA PHE A 177 -8.65 2.74 20.50
C PHE A 177 -8.93 1.22 20.55
N LYS A 178 -10.13 0.83 20.11
CA LYS A 178 -10.57 -0.57 20.06
C LYS A 178 -10.85 -1.07 18.65
N GLY A 179 -10.84 -0.18 17.65
CA GLY A 179 -11.17 -0.51 16.28
C GLY A 179 -12.68 -0.60 16.02
N GLU A 180 -13.51 0.00 16.88
CA GLU A 180 -14.99 -0.07 16.82
C GLU A 180 -15.67 1.28 17.08
#